data_bf5b5de74b98be77b4b1021ab985d762
#
_entry.id   bf5b5de74b98be77b4b1021ab985d762
#
_cell.length_a   1.000
_cell.length_b   1.000
_cell.length_c   1.000
_cell.angle_alpha   90.00
_cell.angle_beta   90.00
_cell.angle_gamma   90.00
#
_symmetry.space_group_name_H-M   'P 1'
#
loop_
_entity.id
_entity.type
_entity.pdbx_description
1 polymer ?
#
loop_
_entity_poly.entity_id
_entity_poly.type
_entity_poly.pdbx_seq_one_letter_code
_entity_poly.pdbx_strand_id
1 'polypeptide(L)'
;MPPPLKLADVVEHDSLDHKQNASATEEIKVFISHRDSHCGECEQDLGKKAWITLEREKGALCLACADLDELVFLPTGDAALTRRSKKYSNLSAVVLKFSKARGRYERQGLLVEEAALEQAEAECLGDSEVRERRNERARERRAEFDEQYVREFAKQIRALFPNCPPGREQVIAEHACLKSSGRVGRSAAAKDFDDQMITLAVMAHVRHRETNYDQLLGKGWFRNQARAKVRDRVEEIAEKWRR
;
A
#
# COMPACT_ATOMS: atom_id res chain seq x y z
N MET A 1 -35.38 -17.78 2.49
CA MET A 1 -35.09 -16.46 1.89
C MET A 1 -33.98 -15.82 2.72
N PRO A 2 -32.84 -15.43 2.15
CA PRO A 2 -31.86 -14.64 2.88
C PRO A 2 -32.44 -13.23 3.12
N PRO A 3 -32.17 -12.60 4.26
CA PRO A 3 -32.66 -11.26 4.54
C PRO A 3 -32.03 -10.23 3.58
N PRO A 4 -32.73 -9.12 3.30
CA PRO A 4 -32.20 -8.06 2.45
C PRO A 4 -30.92 -7.47 3.06
N LEU A 5 -29.99 -7.04 2.20
CA LEU A 5 -28.80 -6.28 2.60
C LEU A 5 -29.20 -5.06 3.42
N LYS A 6 -28.88 -5.06 4.70
CA LYS A 6 -29.10 -3.89 5.54
C LYS A 6 -27.93 -2.94 5.37
N LEU A 7 -28.20 -1.65 5.31
CA LEU A 7 -27.18 -0.57 5.26
C LEU A 7 -26.10 -0.73 6.36
N ALA A 8 -26.47 -1.30 7.50
CA ALA A 8 -25.60 -1.58 8.63
C ALA A 8 -24.42 -2.52 8.31
N ASP A 9 -24.63 -3.52 7.43
CA ASP A 9 -23.57 -4.49 7.08
C ASP A 9 -22.45 -3.89 6.20
N VAL A 10 -22.66 -2.67 5.66
CA VAL A 10 -21.70 -1.95 4.82
C VAL A 10 -21.07 -0.78 5.58
N VAL A 11 -21.75 -0.27 6.62
CA VAL A 11 -21.34 0.95 7.33
C VAL A 11 -20.49 0.68 8.59
N GLU A 12 -20.54 -0.54 9.16
CA GLU A 12 -19.79 -0.86 10.38
C GLU A 12 -18.25 -0.86 10.23
N HIS A 13 -17.70 -0.77 9.01
CA HIS A 13 -16.25 -0.70 8.79
C HIS A 13 -15.71 0.69 8.38
N ASP A 14 -16.56 1.72 8.35
CA ASP A 14 -16.14 3.07 7.92
C ASP A 14 -15.93 4.05 9.11
N SER A 15 -15.78 3.52 10.32
CA SER A 15 -15.62 4.35 11.55
C SER A 15 -14.14 4.55 11.92
N LEU A 16 -13.31 5.05 11.04
CA LEU A 16 -12.03 5.69 11.41
C LEU A 16 -11.59 6.65 10.28
N ASP A 17 -11.53 7.93 10.64
CA ASP A 17 -11.03 9.09 9.92
C ASP A 17 -12.06 10.01 9.22
N HIS A 18 -12.96 10.59 10.02
CA HIS A 18 -13.59 11.87 9.66
C HIS A 18 -12.77 13.03 10.22
N LYS A 19 -11.68 13.42 9.52
CA LYS A 19 -11.24 14.82 9.54
C LYS A 19 -11.98 15.56 8.44
N GLN A 20 -12.90 16.42 8.89
CA GLN A 20 -13.66 17.35 8.08
C GLN A 20 -12.72 18.19 7.21
N ASN A 21 -12.86 18.06 5.89
CA ASN A 21 -12.39 19.05 4.94
C ASN A 21 -13.58 19.43 4.05
N ALA A 22 -14.01 20.68 4.14
CA ALA A 22 -15.14 21.22 3.43
C ALA A 22 -14.91 21.19 1.92
N SER A 23 -15.98 20.90 1.12
CA SER A 23 -16.09 20.91 -0.34
C SER A 23 -15.47 19.74 -1.13
N ALA A 24 -15.58 18.52 -0.68
CA ALA A 24 -15.49 17.37 -1.57
C ALA A 24 -16.93 17.02 -2.01
N THR A 25 -17.27 17.18 -3.28
CA THR A 25 -18.44 16.53 -3.89
C THR A 25 -18.37 15.05 -3.55
N GLU A 26 -19.39 14.53 -2.87
CA GLU A 26 -19.43 13.14 -2.41
C GLU A 26 -19.25 12.21 -3.62
N GLU A 27 -18.17 11.42 -3.67
CA GLU A 27 -17.89 10.52 -4.78
C GLU A 27 -18.97 9.44 -4.85
N ILE A 28 -19.59 9.27 -6.03
CA ILE A 28 -20.53 8.16 -6.26
C ILE A 28 -19.76 6.85 -6.19
N LYS A 29 -20.26 5.92 -5.38
CA LYS A 29 -19.63 4.61 -5.17
C LYS A 29 -20.49 3.51 -5.76
N VAL A 30 -19.89 2.68 -6.63
CA VAL A 30 -20.48 1.46 -7.18
C VAL A 30 -19.77 0.27 -6.56
N PHE A 31 -20.52 -0.68 -6.03
CA PHE A 31 -19.99 -1.86 -5.37
C PHE A 31 -20.19 -3.10 -6.26
N ILE A 32 -19.16 -3.93 -6.39
CA ILE A 32 -19.29 -5.26 -6.97
C ILE A 32 -19.82 -6.18 -5.87
N SER A 33 -21.08 -6.58 -5.99
CA SER A 33 -21.80 -7.41 -5.02
C SER A 33 -21.12 -8.77 -4.83
N HIS A 34 -21.14 -9.28 -3.61
CA HIS A 34 -20.72 -10.65 -3.28
C HIS A 34 -21.89 -11.53 -2.85
N ARG A 35 -23.11 -10.97 -2.78
CA ARG A 35 -24.36 -11.63 -2.41
C ARG A 35 -25.42 -11.37 -3.48
N ASP A 36 -26.43 -12.23 -3.51
CA ASP A 36 -27.64 -11.99 -4.31
C ASP A 36 -28.49 -10.94 -3.57
N SER A 37 -29.11 -10.03 -4.33
CA SER A 37 -29.98 -8.96 -3.84
C SER A 37 -31.01 -8.58 -4.93
N HIS A 38 -31.92 -7.67 -4.61
CA HIS A 38 -32.90 -7.11 -5.56
C HIS A 38 -32.67 -5.61 -5.65
N CYS A 39 -32.96 -5.04 -6.82
CA CYS A 39 -32.98 -3.59 -6.98
C CYS A 39 -34.16 -3.01 -6.21
N GLY A 40 -33.92 -2.03 -5.36
CA GLY A 40 -34.96 -1.40 -4.54
C GLY A 40 -35.94 -0.51 -5.33
N GLU A 41 -35.71 -0.31 -6.64
CA GLU A 41 -36.57 0.50 -7.49
C GLU A 41 -37.33 -0.34 -8.55
N CYS A 42 -36.60 -1.13 -9.37
CA CYS A 42 -37.20 -1.92 -10.41
C CYS A 42 -37.43 -3.38 -10.01
N GLU A 43 -37.13 -3.78 -8.79
CA GLU A 43 -37.28 -5.11 -8.21
C GLU A 43 -36.49 -6.23 -8.94
N GLN A 44 -35.66 -5.89 -9.95
CA GLN A 44 -34.84 -6.85 -10.68
C GLN A 44 -33.88 -7.60 -9.74
N ASP A 45 -33.76 -8.91 -9.98
CA ASP A 45 -32.77 -9.74 -9.29
C ASP A 45 -31.33 -9.32 -9.65
N LEU A 46 -30.57 -8.98 -8.62
CA LEU A 46 -29.16 -8.62 -8.72
C LEU A 46 -28.32 -9.77 -8.17
N GLY A 47 -27.77 -10.58 -9.08
CA GLY A 47 -26.96 -11.73 -8.72
C GLY A 47 -25.58 -11.36 -8.13
N LYS A 48 -24.84 -12.39 -7.73
CA LYS A 48 -23.43 -12.21 -7.32
C LYS A 48 -22.61 -11.58 -8.44
N LYS A 49 -21.75 -10.65 -8.09
CA LYS A 49 -20.92 -9.83 -8.97
C LYS A 49 -21.70 -8.75 -9.74
N ALA A 50 -22.98 -8.55 -9.45
CA ALA A 50 -23.71 -7.41 -9.97
C ALA A 50 -23.07 -6.10 -9.49
N TRP A 51 -23.15 -5.08 -10.30
CA TRP A 51 -22.69 -3.73 -9.96
C TRP A 51 -23.86 -2.95 -9.41
N ILE A 52 -23.75 -2.46 -8.21
CA ILE A 52 -24.83 -1.83 -7.47
C ILE A 52 -24.36 -0.53 -6.83
N THR A 53 -25.25 0.42 -6.67
CA THR A 53 -25.10 1.54 -5.76
C THR A 53 -25.94 1.30 -4.49
N LEU A 54 -25.69 2.05 -3.43
CA LEU A 54 -26.43 1.94 -2.19
C LEU A 54 -27.06 3.30 -1.86
N GLU A 55 -28.37 3.35 -1.80
CA GLU A 55 -29.14 4.49 -1.32
C GLU A 55 -29.79 4.22 0.05
N ARG A 56 -29.85 5.24 0.90
CA ARG A 56 -30.35 5.08 2.28
C ARG A 56 -31.78 4.56 2.36
N GLU A 57 -32.65 5.03 1.47
CA GLU A 57 -34.09 4.73 1.52
C GLU A 57 -34.47 3.52 0.65
N LYS A 58 -33.78 3.34 -0.48
CA LYS A 58 -34.10 2.31 -1.48
C LYS A 58 -33.21 1.05 -1.39
N GLY A 59 -32.11 1.11 -0.64
CA GLY A 59 -31.16 -0.01 -0.54
C GLY A 59 -30.26 -0.16 -1.78
N ALA A 60 -30.14 -1.38 -2.32
CA ALA A 60 -29.33 -1.64 -3.49
C ALA A 60 -30.06 -1.24 -4.77
N LEU A 61 -29.43 -0.46 -5.65
CA LEU A 61 -29.92 -0.11 -6.98
C LEU A 61 -29.04 -0.70 -8.06
N CYS A 62 -29.64 -1.13 -9.18
CA CYS A 62 -28.90 -1.45 -10.40
C CYS A 62 -28.35 -0.17 -11.04
N LEU A 63 -27.40 -0.30 -11.98
CA LEU A 63 -26.80 0.87 -12.63
C LEU A 63 -27.86 1.70 -13.42
N ALA A 64 -28.84 1.05 -14.05
CA ALA A 64 -29.90 1.74 -14.79
C ALA A 64 -30.77 2.61 -13.86
N CYS A 65 -31.20 2.09 -12.70
CA CYS A 65 -31.97 2.86 -11.74
C CYS A 65 -31.14 3.95 -11.00
N ALA A 66 -29.83 3.85 -11.07
CA ALA A 66 -28.90 4.81 -10.55
C ALA A 66 -28.39 5.82 -11.59
N ASP A 67 -28.94 5.79 -12.82
CA ASP A 67 -28.50 6.64 -13.96
C ASP A 67 -26.98 6.55 -14.27
N LEU A 68 -26.42 5.33 -14.12
CA LEU A 68 -24.98 5.08 -14.33
C LEU A 68 -24.70 4.05 -15.44
N ASP A 69 -25.71 3.56 -16.13
CA ASP A 69 -25.60 2.52 -17.16
C ASP A 69 -25.01 3.02 -18.49
N GLU A 70 -25.07 4.32 -18.76
CA GLU A 70 -24.43 4.98 -19.89
C GLU A 70 -22.90 5.14 -19.71
N LEU A 71 -22.36 4.87 -18.50
CA LEU A 71 -20.95 5.04 -18.22
C LEU A 71 -20.13 3.80 -18.58
N VAL A 72 -18.93 4.02 -19.11
CA VAL A 72 -17.97 2.97 -19.44
C VAL A 72 -17.00 2.70 -18.29
N PHE A 73 -16.60 1.45 -18.15
CA PHE A 73 -15.67 1.06 -17.08
C PHE A 73 -14.22 1.21 -17.49
N LEU A 74 -13.50 2.06 -16.76
CA LEU A 74 -12.06 2.21 -16.84
C LEU A 74 -11.40 1.46 -15.65
N PRO A 75 -10.72 0.33 -15.89
CA PRO A 75 -10.03 -0.41 -14.83
C PRO A 75 -8.85 0.37 -14.25
N THR A 76 -8.44 0.01 -13.02
CA THR A 76 -7.22 0.55 -12.42
C THR A 76 -5.98 0.10 -13.20
N GLY A 77 -5.01 0.99 -13.37
CA GLY A 77 -3.76 0.71 -14.09
C GLY A 77 -3.01 2.00 -14.40
N ASP A 78 -3.42 2.73 -15.42
CA ASP A 78 -2.82 4.01 -15.77
C ASP A 78 -3.40 5.15 -14.91
N ALA A 79 -2.54 5.71 -14.04
CA ALA A 79 -2.94 6.81 -13.16
C ALA A 79 -3.16 8.14 -13.91
N ALA A 80 -2.51 8.35 -15.08
CA ALA A 80 -2.71 9.54 -15.88
C ALA A 80 -4.05 9.49 -16.61
N LEU A 81 -4.34 8.35 -17.24
CA LEU A 81 -5.62 8.09 -17.89
C LEU A 81 -6.78 8.21 -16.90
N THR A 82 -6.70 7.51 -15.75
CA THR A 82 -7.73 7.58 -14.70
C THR A 82 -8.03 9.00 -14.24
N ARG A 83 -6.99 9.82 -14.02
CA ARG A 83 -7.15 11.21 -13.56
C ARG A 83 -7.73 12.12 -14.63
N ARG A 84 -7.32 11.94 -15.89
CA ARG A 84 -7.82 12.73 -17.02
C ARG A 84 -9.26 12.38 -17.33
N SER A 85 -9.60 11.09 -17.44
CA SER A 85 -10.97 10.65 -17.68
C SER A 85 -11.91 11.18 -16.59
N LYS A 86 -11.52 11.12 -15.31
CA LYS A 86 -12.30 11.73 -14.23
C LYS A 86 -12.43 13.25 -14.36
N LYS A 87 -11.38 13.93 -14.82
CA LYS A 87 -11.40 15.40 -15.01
C LYS A 87 -12.35 15.84 -16.10
N TYR A 88 -12.45 15.06 -17.19
CA TYR A 88 -13.28 15.40 -18.36
C TYR A 88 -14.69 14.87 -18.24
N SER A 89 -14.95 13.89 -17.39
CA SER A 89 -16.25 13.35 -17.12
C SER A 89 -17.07 14.23 -16.20
N ASN A 90 -18.28 14.61 -16.59
CA ASN A 90 -19.23 15.33 -15.75
C ASN A 90 -19.82 14.42 -14.68
N LEU A 91 -20.11 13.16 -15.07
CA LEU A 91 -20.58 12.10 -14.18
C LEU A 91 -19.53 11.00 -14.10
N SER A 92 -19.14 10.63 -12.87
CA SER A 92 -18.23 9.53 -12.67
C SER A 92 -18.49 8.82 -11.34
N ALA A 93 -18.23 7.49 -11.30
CA ALA A 93 -18.37 6.71 -10.08
C ALA A 93 -17.15 5.82 -9.83
N VAL A 94 -16.79 5.62 -8.56
CA VAL A 94 -15.69 4.73 -8.16
C VAL A 94 -16.21 3.32 -7.99
N VAL A 95 -15.61 2.35 -8.67
CA VAL A 95 -15.96 0.94 -8.57
C VAL A 95 -15.14 0.26 -7.48
N LEU A 96 -15.83 -0.32 -6.51
CA LEU A 96 -15.26 -0.93 -5.31
C LEU A 96 -15.62 -2.42 -5.22
N LYS A 97 -14.67 -3.23 -4.78
CA LYS A 97 -14.87 -4.65 -4.49
C LYS A 97 -14.33 -5.00 -3.11
N PHE A 98 -15.09 -5.75 -2.33
CA PHE A 98 -14.64 -6.20 -1.02
C PHE A 98 -13.57 -7.29 -1.15
N SER A 99 -12.40 -7.05 -0.55
CA SER A 99 -11.30 -8.00 -0.45
C SER A 99 -11.39 -8.76 0.88
N LYS A 100 -11.78 -10.04 0.83
CA LYS A 100 -11.84 -10.89 2.03
C LYS A 100 -10.48 -11.06 2.70
N ALA A 101 -9.40 -11.13 1.91
CA ALA A 101 -8.04 -11.30 2.43
C ALA A 101 -7.54 -10.08 3.20
N ARG A 102 -8.01 -8.87 2.84
CA ARG A 102 -7.60 -7.61 3.46
C ARG A 102 -8.66 -6.99 4.37
N GLY A 103 -9.87 -7.57 4.42
CA GLY A 103 -10.98 -7.08 5.23
C GLY A 103 -11.48 -5.68 4.87
N ARG A 104 -11.27 -5.22 3.62
CA ARG A 104 -11.62 -3.85 3.18
C ARG A 104 -12.06 -3.80 1.73
N TYR A 105 -12.74 -2.71 1.36
CA TYR A 105 -13.04 -2.41 -0.03
C TYR A 105 -11.80 -1.93 -0.77
N GLU A 106 -11.61 -2.43 -1.99
CA GLU A 106 -10.52 -2.09 -2.89
C GLU A 106 -11.07 -1.51 -4.18
N ARG A 107 -10.49 -0.41 -4.61
CA ARG A 107 -10.83 0.24 -5.86
C ARG A 107 -10.45 -0.65 -7.04
N GLN A 108 -11.42 -0.90 -7.92
CA GLN A 108 -11.23 -1.68 -9.14
C GLN A 108 -11.06 -0.78 -10.37
N GLY A 109 -11.65 0.40 -10.36
CA GLY A 109 -11.61 1.35 -11.46
C GLY A 109 -12.57 2.50 -11.27
N LEU A 110 -12.92 3.14 -12.38
CA LEU A 110 -13.93 4.20 -12.48
C LEU A 110 -14.97 3.81 -13.52
N LEU A 111 -16.20 4.30 -13.32
CA LEU A 111 -17.16 4.53 -14.38
C LEU A 111 -17.03 5.98 -14.83
N VAL A 112 -16.95 6.24 -16.13
CA VAL A 112 -16.78 7.57 -16.73
C VAL A 112 -17.55 7.65 -18.04
N GLU A 113 -17.83 8.86 -18.50
CA GLU A 113 -18.41 9.07 -19.82
C GLU A 113 -17.44 8.64 -20.94
N GLU A 114 -17.95 8.00 -22.00
CA GLU A 114 -17.14 7.49 -23.10
C GLU A 114 -16.33 8.60 -23.77
N ALA A 115 -16.95 9.73 -24.06
CA ALA A 115 -16.27 10.89 -24.65
C ALA A 115 -15.12 11.43 -23.79
N ALA A 116 -15.28 11.39 -22.48
CA ALA A 116 -14.23 11.79 -21.52
C ALA A 116 -13.06 10.81 -21.52
N LEU A 117 -13.33 9.52 -21.70
CA LEU A 117 -12.31 8.47 -21.83
C LEU A 117 -11.51 8.64 -23.13
N GLU A 118 -12.21 8.80 -24.28
CA GLU A 118 -11.57 9.02 -25.59
C GLU A 118 -10.66 10.26 -25.58
N GLN A 119 -11.15 11.37 -25.05
CA GLN A 119 -10.34 12.58 -24.90
C GLN A 119 -9.09 12.35 -24.04
N ALA A 120 -9.25 11.65 -22.91
CA ALA A 120 -8.15 11.32 -22.03
C ALA A 120 -7.12 10.39 -22.68
N GLU A 121 -7.56 9.42 -23.47
CA GLU A 121 -6.71 8.50 -24.24
C GLU A 121 -5.89 9.27 -25.29
N ALA A 122 -6.53 10.14 -26.05
CA ALA A 122 -5.84 10.97 -27.06
C ALA A 122 -4.73 11.82 -26.42
N GLU A 123 -5.01 12.46 -25.28
CA GLU A 123 -3.98 13.23 -24.55
C GLU A 123 -2.87 12.33 -23.97
N CYS A 124 -3.23 11.14 -23.49
CA CYS A 124 -2.26 10.18 -22.95
C CYS A 124 -1.33 9.63 -24.03
N LEU A 125 -1.82 9.46 -25.25
CA LEU A 125 -0.99 9.09 -26.40
C LEU A 125 -0.06 10.26 -26.80
N GLY A 126 -0.59 11.49 -26.87
CA GLY A 126 0.17 12.65 -27.28
C GLY A 126 1.35 13.00 -26.36
N ASP A 127 1.24 12.71 -25.06
CA ASP A 127 2.30 13.03 -24.08
C ASP A 127 3.04 11.80 -23.52
N SER A 128 2.82 10.61 -24.07
CA SER A 128 3.38 9.34 -23.59
C SER A 128 4.91 9.36 -23.45
N GLU A 129 5.62 9.82 -24.49
CA GLU A 129 7.08 9.91 -24.49
C GLU A 129 7.60 10.91 -23.44
N VAL A 130 6.93 12.05 -23.27
CA VAL A 130 7.34 13.07 -22.30
C VAL A 130 7.16 12.53 -20.88
N ARG A 131 6.06 11.81 -20.62
CA ARG A 131 5.81 11.16 -19.33
C ARG A 131 6.82 10.06 -19.05
N GLU A 132 7.18 9.25 -20.05
CA GLU A 132 8.16 8.18 -19.90
C GLU A 132 9.53 8.74 -19.54
N ARG A 133 10.05 9.70 -20.27
CA ARG A 133 11.32 10.42 -19.97
C ARG A 133 11.30 11.06 -18.57
N ARG A 134 10.16 11.65 -18.18
CA ARG A 134 10.00 12.23 -16.83
C ARG A 134 10.03 11.16 -15.75
N ASN A 135 9.38 10.02 -15.98
CA ASN A 135 9.35 8.88 -15.04
C ASN A 135 10.73 8.26 -14.90
N GLU A 136 11.48 8.12 -16.01
CA GLU A 136 12.85 7.61 -16.01
C GLU A 136 13.77 8.50 -15.17
N ARG A 137 13.81 9.80 -15.45
CA ARG A 137 14.56 10.77 -14.63
C ARG A 137 14.15 10.76 -13.15
N ALA A 138 12.87 10.53 -12.86
CA ALA A 138 12.40 10.43 -11.50
C ALA A 138 12.81 9.11 -10.82
N ARG A 139 12.99 8.02 -11.59
CA ARG A 139 13.56 6.75 -11.09
C ARG A 139 15.03 6.90 -10.79
N GLU A 140 15.80 7.51 -11.70
CA GLU A 140 17.23 7.78 -11.51
C GLU A 140 17.47 8.59 -10.25
N ARG A 141 16.82 9.76 -10.12
CA ARG A 141 16.93 10.57 -8.89
C ARG A 141 16.57 9.80 -7.62
N ARG A 142 15.52 8.97 -7.68
CA ARG A 142 15.14 8.13 -6.50
C ARG A 142 16.17 7.06 -6.20
N ALA A 143 16.85 6.53 -7.20
CA ALA A 143 17.95 5.58 -7.00
C ALA A 143 19.16 6.27 -6.37
N GLU A 144 19.55 7.44 -6.86
CA GLU A 144 20.64 8.24 -6.30
C GLU A 144 20.39 8.62 -4.83
N PHE A 145 19.19 9.12 -4.51
CA PHE A 145 18.79 9.39 -3.13
C PHE A 145 18.84 8.16 -2.24
N ASP A 146 18.46 7.02 -2.77
CA ASP A 146 18.49 5.77 -2.03
C ASP A 146 19.91 5.31 -1.72
N GLU A 147 20.79 5.36 -2.70
CA GLU A 147 22.22 5.06 -2.51
C GLU A 147 22.86 6.01 -1.51
N GLN A 148 22.54 7.32 -1.61
CA GLN A 148 23.04 8.31 -0.65
C GLN A 148 22.54 8.01 0.76
N TYR A 149 21.27 7.64 0.91
CA TYR A 149 20.70 7.25 2.19
C TYR A 149 21.40 6.03 2.79
N VAL A 150 21.63 4.98 1.99
CA VAL A 150 22.33 3.77 2.43
C VAL A 150 23.76 4.09 2.85
N ARG A 151 24.46 4.92 2.08
CA ARG A 151 25.82 5.36 2.43
C ARG A 151 25.86 6.15 3.74
N GLU A 152 24.89 7.04 3.95
CA GLU A 152 24.81 7.81 5.18
C GLU A 152 24.48 6.92 6.38
N PHE A 153 23.55 5.97 6.20
CA PHE A 153 23.24 4.98 7.24
C PHE A 153 24.47 4.15 7.62
N ALA A 154 25.30 3.76 6.64
CA ALA A 154 26.57 3.07 6.90
C ALA A 154 27.56 3.93 7.69
N LYS A 155 27.65 5.25 7.40
CA LYS A 155 28.49 6.17 8.18
C LYS A 155 28.02 6.28 9.63
N GLN A 156 26.70 6.35 9.88
CA GLN A 156 26.17 6.37 11.24
C GLN A 156 26.47 5.05 11.99
N ILE A 157 26.37 3.89 11.29
CA ILE A 157 26.84 2.63 11.89
C ILE A 157 28.30 2.73 12.29
N ARG A 158 29.18 3.23 11.41
CA ARG A 158 30.61 3.38 11.71
C ARG A 158 30.86 4.35 12.88
N ALA A 159 30.07 5.42 12.99
CA ALA A 159 30.17 6.37 14.08
C ALA A 159 29.80 5.75 15.44
N LEU A 160 28.72 4.96 15.48
CA LEU A 160 28.27 4.30 16.72
C LEU A 160 29.05 3.01 17.05
N PHE A 161 29.64 2.38 16.05
CA PHE A 161 30.39 1.12 16.17
C PHE A 161 31.75 1.24 15.46
N PRO A 162 32.68 2.04 15.99
CA PRO A 162 33.96 2.34 15.33
C PRO A 162 34.85 1.14 15.11
N ASN A 163 34.76 0.11 15.94
CA ASN A 163 35.51 -1.14 15.81
C ASN A 163 34.74 -2.24 15.04
N CYS A 164 33.64 -1.89 14.38
CA CYS A 164 33.00 -2.79 13.42
C CYS A 164 33.99 -3.17 12.32
N PRO A 165 34.11 -4.46 11.93
CA PRO A 165 35.03 -4.88 10.88
C PRO A 165 34.86 -4.04 9.61
N PRO A 166 35.95 -3.65 8.92
CA PRO A 166 35.88 -2.80 7.73
C PRO A 166 34.94 -3.35 6.65
N GLY A 167 34.09 -2.47 6.09
CA GLY A 167 33.10 -2.83 5.08
C GLY A 167 31.82 -3.49 5.65
N ARG A 168 31.82 -3.92 6.89
CA ARG A 168 30.63 -4.55 7.50
C ARG A 168 29.49 -3.56 7.70
N GLU A 169 29.80 -2.29 7.99
CA GLU A 169 28.82 -1.20 8.07
C GLU A 169 28.02 -1.05 6.79
N GLN A 170 28.68 -1.17 5.63
CA GLN A 170 28.01 -1.09 4.33
C GLN A 170 27.06 -2.28 4.12
N VAL A 171 27.51 -3.49 4.43
CA VAL A 171 26.67 -4.71 4.33
C VAL A 171 25.44 -4.63 5.24
N ILE A 172 25.63 -4.10 6.47
CA ILE A 172 24.51 -3.91 7.40
C ILE A 172 23.52 -2.88 6.86
N ALA A 173 24.02 -1.73 6.36
CA ALA A 173 23.18 -0.66 5.81
C ALA A 173 22.38 -1.13 4.60
N GLU A 174 23.01 -1.77 3.62
CA GLU A 174 22.35 -2.33 2.45
C GLU A 174 21.23 -3.30 2.83
N HIS A 175 21.52 -4.22 3.75
CA HIS A 175 20.54 -5.17 4.22
C HIS A 175 19.41 -4.51 5.02
N ALA A 176 19.71 -3.61 5.97
CA ALA A 176 18.70 -2.94 6.80
C ALA A 176 17.82 -2.00 5.99
N CYS A 177 18.38 -1.31 4.99
CA CYS A 177 17.71 -0.31 4.18
C CYS A 177 17.09 -0.85 2.88
N LEU A 178 16.98 -2.17 2.70
CA LEU A 178 16.36 -2.76 1.51
C LEU A 178 14.90 -2.31 1.37
N LYS A 179 14.55 -1.76 0.21
CA LYS A 179 13.21 -1.25 -0.10
C LYS A 179 12.15 -2.33 -0.01
N SER A 180 10.96 -1.95 0.45
CA SER A 180 9.77 -2.83 0.55
C SER A 180 9.98 -4.11 1.36
N SER A 181 11.00 -4.13 2.22
CA SER A 181 11.35 -5.31 3.03
C SER A 181 10.74 -5.31 4.44
N GLY A 182 10.18 -4.18 4.89
CA GLY A 182 9.72 -4.00 6.27
C GLY A 182 10.84 -3.99 7.32
N ARG A 183 12.12 -3.89 6.90
CA ARG A 183 13.27 -3.85 7.81
C ARG A 183 13.42 -2.51 8.52
N VAL A 184 14.14 -2.53 9.65
CA VAL A 184 14.27 -1.39 10.56
C VAL A 184 14.83 -0.14 9.90
N GLY A 185 15.78 -0.25 8.98
CA GLY A 185 16.39 0.87 8.27
C GLY A 185 15.45 1.65 7.33
N ARG A 186 14.17 1.25 7.19
CA ARG A 186 13.14 1.99 6.44
C ARG A 186 12.00 2.47 7.31
N SER A 187 12.10 2.32 8.64
CA SER A 187 11.16 2.92 9.58
C SER A 187 11.23 4.45 9.57
N ALA A 188 10.21 5.13 10.10
CA ALA A 188 10.20 6.59 10.19
C ALA A 188 11.40 7.10 11.01
N ALA A 189 11.61 6.52 12.20
CA ALA A 189 12.73 6.89 13.07
C ALA A 189 14.13 6.61 12.43
N ALA A 190 14.26 5.54 11.65
CA ALA A 190 15.52 5.24 10.96
C ALA A 190 15.86 6.26 9.87
N LYS A 191 14.86 6.95 9.28
CA LYS A 191 15.09 8.02 8.30
C LYS A 191 15.74 9.27 8.93
N ASP A 192 15.54 9.45 10.23
CA ASP A 192 16.17 10.52 11.03
C ASP A 192 17.49 10.05 11.65
N PHE A 193 17.99 8.88 11.25
CA PHE A 193 19.22 8.24 11.76
C PHE A 193 19.23 8.04 13.28
N ASP A 194 18.07 7.71 13.85
CA ASP A 194 17.95 7.42 15.27
C ASP A 194 18.89 6.28 15.70
N ASP A 195 19.65 6.54 16.77
CA ASP A 195 20.70 5.65 17.29
C ASP A 195 20.16 4.27 17.70
N GLN A 196 18.92 4.21 18.19
CA GLN A 196 18.28 2.94 18.55
C GLN A 196 18.00 2.11 17.32
N MET A 197 17.51 2.74 16.24
CA MET A 197 17.21 2.05 14.98
C MET A 197 18.48 1.53 14.32
N ILE A 198 19.56 2.31 14.36
CA ILE A 198 20.88 1.90 13.88
C ILE A 198 21.41 0.74 14.72
N THR A 199 21.33 0.85 16.05
CA THR A 199 21.72 -0.22 16.96
C THR A 199 20.94 -1.51 16.71
N LEU A 200 19.61 -1.41 16.50
CA LEU A 200 18.77 -2.58 16.17
C LEU A 200 19.17 -3.24 14.84
N ALA A 201 19.58 -2.45 13.84
CA ALA A 201 20.09 -2.99 12.57
C ALA A 201 21.39 -3.78 12.77
N VAL A 202 22.33 -3.24 13.56
CA VAL A 202 23.58 -3.92 13.91
C VAL A 202 23.33 -5.19 14.71
N MET A 203 22.51 -5.10 15.77
CA MET A 203 22.13 -6.26 16.61
C MET A 203 21.46 -7.38 15.80
N ALA A 204 20.59 -6.99 14.84
CA ALA A 204 19.97 -7.97 13.94
C ALA A 204 21.01 -8.66 13.05
N HIS A 205 21.93 -7.88 12.48
CA HIS A 205 23.00 -8.44 11.65
C HIS A 205 23.91 -9.37 12.45
N VAL A 206 24.40 -8.95 13.62
CA VAL A 206 25.25 -9.78 14.50
C VAL A 206 24.53 -11.08 14.85
N ARG A 207 23.26 -11.02 15.19
CA ARG A 207 22.46 -12.22 15.54
C ARG A 207 22.46 -13.25 14.42
N HIS A 208 22.24 -12.81 13.18
CA HIS A 208 22.15 -13.71 12.04
C HIS A 208 23.50 -14.15 11.47
N ARG A 209 24.56 -13.33 11.59
CA ARG A 209 25.84 -13.58 10.93
C ARG A 209 26.95 -14.05 11.87
N GLU A 210 26.90 -13.66 13.15
CA GLU A 210 27.97 -13.91 14.10
C GLU A 210 27.55 -14.94 15.19
N THR A 211 26.31 -15.49 15.10
CA THR A 211 25.82 -16.50 16.03
C THR A 211 25.18 -17.66 15.30
N ASN A 212 24.86 -18.73 16.04
CA ASN A 212 24.12 -19.88 15.51
C ASN A 212 22.61 -19.72 15.52
N TYR A 213 22.09 -18.49 15.58
CA TYR A 213 20.67 -18.19 15.68
C TYR A 213 19.82 -18.84 14.59
N ASP A 214 20.25 -18.74 13.33
CA ASP A 214 19.51 -19.30 12.20
C ASP A 214 19.49 -20.83 12.24
N GLN A 215 20.55 -21.46 12.76
CA GLN A 215 20.58 -22.91 12.97
C GLN A 215 19.60 -23.36 14.06
N LEU A 216 19.42 -22.57 15.13
CA LEU A 216 18.44 -22.86 16.17
C LEU A 216 17.01 -22.79 15.63
N LEU A 217 16.71 -21.75 14.82
CA LEU A 217 15.42 -21.65 14.15
C LEU A 217 15.17 -22.82 13.18
N GLY A 218 16.19 -23.20 12.40
CA GLY A 218 16.13 -24.36 11.49
C GLY A 218 15.89 -25.69 12.21
N LYS A 219 16.28 -25.79 13.49
CA LYS A 219 15.98 -26.94 14.37
C LYS A 219 14.62 -26.86 15.07
N GLY A 220 13.78 -25.88 14.72
CA GLY A 220 12.43 -25.72 15.27
C GLY A 220 12.34 -24.97 16.60
N TRP A 221 13.39 -24.29 17.04
CA TRP A 221 13.32 -23.48 18.25
C TRP A 221 12.36 -22.29 18.04
N PHE A 222 11.59 -21.97 19.08
CA PHE A 222 10.80 -20.74 19.07
C PHE A 222 11.70 -19.50 19.06
N ARG A 223 11.28 -18.45 18.34
CA ARG A 223 12.04 -17.22 18.15
C ARG A 223 12.53 -16.58 19.46
N ASN A 224 11.68 -16.54 20.49
CA ASN A 224 12.03 -15.99 21.81
C ASN A 224 13.13 -16.79 22.50
N GLN A 225 13.07 -18.12 22.45
CA GLN A 225 14.07 -19.02 23.03
C GLN A 225 15.40 -18.91 22.29
N ALA A 226 15.38 -18.95 20.96
CA ALA A 226 16.58 -18.79 20.15
C ALA A 226 17.25 -17.41 20.37
N ARG A 227 16.46 -16.34 20.50
CA ARG A 227 16.98 -15.00 20.84
C ARG A 227 17.59 -14.95 22.24
N ALA A 228 16.94 -15.53 23.23
CA ALA A 228 17.48 -15.61 24.59
C ALA A 228 18.82 -16.36 24.62
N LYS A 229 18.92 -17.48 23.88
CA LYS A 229 20.13 -18.30 23.82
C LYS A 229 21.36 -17.57 23.27
N VAL A 230 21.17 -16.67 22.31
CA VAL A 230 22.29 -15.96 21.65
C VAL A 230 22.48 -14.53 22.14
N ARG A 231 21.67 -14.07 23.10
CA ARG A 231 21.65 -12.68 23.58
C ARG A 231 23.02 -12.21 24.01
N ASP A 232 23.63 -12.91 25.00
CA ASP A 232 24.89 -12.51 25.60
C ASP A 232 25.99 -12.41 24.55
N ARG A 233 26.02 -13.33 23.60
CA ARG A 233 26.98 -13.31 22.50
C ARG A 233 26.77 -12.14 21.56
N VAL A 234 25.53 -11.80 21.26
CA VAL A 234 25.19 -10.64 20.42
C VAL A 234 25.60 -9.34 21.12
N GLU A 235 25.33 -9.22 22.41
CA GLU A 235 25.72 -8.06 23.23
C GLU A 235 27.24 -7.95 23.35
N GLU A 236 27.94 -9.03 23.62
CA GLU A 236 29.42 -9.06 23.65
C GLU A 236 30.05 -8.53 22.35
N ILE A 237 29.57 -9.02 21.20
CA ILE A 237 30.08 -8.60 19.89
C ILE A 237 29.75 -7.12 19.62
N ALA A 238 28.52 -6.71 19.89
CA ALA A 238 28.10 -5.34 19.69
C ALA A 238 28.90 -4.36 20.58
N GLU A 239 29.15 -4.71 21.83
CA GLU A 239 30.00 -3.94 22.74
C GLU A 239 31.45 -3.88 22.24
N LYS A 240 31.99 -4.99 21.75
CA LYS A 240 33.34 -5.01 21.15
C LYS A 240 33.44 -4.09 19.94
N TRP A 241 32.40 -3.97 19.15
CA TRP A 241 32.37 -3.08 17.99
C TRP A 241 32.19 -1.61 18.40
N ARG A 242 31.57 -1.35 19.54
CA ARG A 242 31.32 0.00 20.07
C ARG A 242 32.54 0.64 20.78
N ARG A 243 33.37 -0.17 21.42
CA ARG A 243 34.58 0.28 22.11
C ARG A 243 35.66 0.78 21.18
#